data_7d846f67c8174b570a6b64d7b63a8449
#
_entry.id   7d846f67c8174b570a6b64d7b63a8449
#
_cell.length_a   1.000
_cell.length_b   1.000
_cell.length_c   1.000
_cell.angle_alpha   90.00
_cell.angle_beta   90.00
_cell.angle_gamma   90.00
#
_symmetry.space_group_name_H-M   'P 1'
#
loop_
_entity.id
_entity.type
_entity.pdbx_description
1 polymer ?
#
loop_
_entity_poly.entity_id
_entity_poly.type
_entity_poly.pdbx_seq_one_letter_code
_entity_poly.pdbx_strand_id
1 'polypeptide(L)'
;GEQKLFQGVTLGDDKSIGKTFNFMLANPPFGVDWGKDERTKKRVQDDNCPGGRFEAGLPSTNDGSLLFLQHMISKMDKVNGSRIGIVLNGSPLFNGDAGSGWSNIRKMLLDRNLLDTIVALPKNLFYGTDITTYLWILENKRPAERRDKVLFIDAAHAEYTRLLQKNLGKKRFEVSEEGAEDILNIYREFKNCTRDIRYEKTGEVEHIEVAKLLDYEDFLYTTVAVRRPLRLWYENIKDKYV
;
A
#
# COMPACT_ATOMS: atom_id res chain seq x y z
N GLY A 1 -3.53 17.91 -24.91
CA GLY A 1 -4.74 17.54 -24.21
C GLY A 1 -5.17 18.67 -23.27
N GLU A 2 -6.47 18.96 -23.22
CA GLU A 2 -7.00 19.98 -22.30
C GLU A 2 -6.73 19.58 -20.85
N GLN A 3 -6.05 20.44 -20.11
CA GLN A 3 -5.96 20.29 -18.65
C GLN A 3 -7.30 20.68 -18.03
N LYS A 4 -7.97 19.69 -17.39
CA LYS A 4 -9.21 19.95 -16.64
C LYS A 4 -8.93 19.88 -15.15
N LEU A 5 -9.04 21.00 -14.46
CA LEU A 5 -8.99 21.06 -13.01
C LEU A 5 -10.39 20.91 -12.43
N PHE A 6 -10.53 20.02 -11.45
CA PHE A 6 -11.76 19.82 -10.71
C PHE A 6 -11.50 20.10 -9.23
N GLN A 7 -12.32 20.95 -8.64
CA GLN A 7 -12.29 21.20 -7.20
C GLN A 7 -13.41 20.38 -6.53
N GLY A 8 -13.07 19.61 -5.50
CA GLY A 8 -14.04 18.82 -4.76
C GLY A 8 -13.38 17.93 -3.71
N VAL A 9 -14.19 17.28 -2.90
CA VAL A 9 -13.75 16.28 -1.91
C VAL A 9 -13.86 14.92 -2.56
N THR A 10 -12.75 14.32 -2.96
CA THR A 10 -12.69 13.08 -3.75
C THR A 10 -13.59 11.96 -3.23
N LEU A 11 -13.63 11.74 -1.91
CA LEU A 11 -14.45 10.70 -1.30
C LEU A 11 -15.93 11.06 -1.23
N GLY A 12 -16.25 12.33 -0.90
CA GLY A 12 -17.63 12.81 -0.70
C GLY A 12 -18.29 13.39 -1.94
N ASP A 13 -17.50 13.87 -2.92
CA ASP A 13 -17.99 14.58 -4.11
C ASP A 13 -17.12 14.26 -5.33
N ASP A 14 -17.36 13.10 -5.92
CA ASP A 14 -16.65 12.63 -7.11
C ASP A 14 -16.99 13.45 -8.34
N LYS A 15 -16.09 14.30 -8.79
CA LYS A 15 -16.24 15.13 -10.01
C LYS A 15 -15.87 14.39 -11.30
N SER A 16 -15.46 13.13 -11.20
CA SER A 16 -15.06 12.29 -12.33
C SER A 16 -16.00 11.09 -12.58
N ILE A 17 -17.27 11.25 -12.19
CA ILE A 17 -18.29 10.20 -12.42
C ILE A 17 -18.33 9.81 -13.91
N GLY A 18 -18.29 8.50 -14.18
CA GLY A 18 -18.33 7.95 -15.53
C GLY A 18 -17.06 8.12 -16.36
N LYS A 19 -16.00 8.73 -15.80
CA LYS A 19 -14.72 8.86 -16.50
C LYS A 19 -13.79 7.73 -16.09
N THR A 20 -12.96 7.31 -17.05
CA THR A 20 -11.86 6.38 -16.85
C THR A 20 -10.53 7.01 -17.28
N PHE A 21 -9.42 6.51 -16.74
CA PHE A 21 -8.09 7.04 -17.01
C PHE A 21 -7.09 5.90 -17.17
N ASN A 22 -6.19 6.03 -18.14
CA ASN A 22 -5.14 5.03 -18.39
C ASN A 22 -3.98 5.16 -17.40
N PHE A 23 -3.67 6.39 -16.95
CA PHE A 23 -2.62 6.65 -15.96
C PHE A 23 -3.16 7.54 -14.86
N MET A 24 -2.91 7.13 -13.62
CA MET A 24 -3.33 7.88 -12.44
C MET A 24 -2.20 7.92 -11.42
N LEU A 25 -1.89 9.12 -10.94
CA LEU A 25 -0.93 9.33 -9.87
C LEU A 25 -1.59 10.08 -8.72
N ALA A 26 -1.37 9.62 -7.49
CA ALA A 26 -1.89 10.28 -6.31
C ALA A 26 -0.92 10.22 -5.12
N ASN A 27 -0.93 11.30 -4.37
CA ASN A 27 -0.34 11.38 -3.03
C ASN A 27 -1.43 11.93 -2.11
N PRO A 28 -2.37 11.08 -1.66
CA PRO A 28 -3.46 11.51 -0.80
C PRO A 28 -2.92 11.91 0.57
N PRO A 29 -3.63 12.79 1.29
CA PRO A 29 -3.22 13.13 2.65
C PRO A 29 -3.29 11.90 3.56
N PHE A 30 -2.25 11.70 4.39
CA PHE A 30 -2.18 10.59 5.33
C PHE A 30 -3.06 10.83 6.56
N GLY A 31 -3.69 9.76 7.07
CA GLY A 31 -4.49 9.81 8.28
C GLY A 31 -5.77 10.65 8.16
N VAL A 32 -6.37 10.67 7.00
CA VAL A 32 -7.66 11.36 6.80
C VAL A 32 -8.76 10.63 7.52
N ASP A 33 -9.34 11.30 8.51
CA ASP A 33 -10.55 10.85 9.17
C ASP A 33 -11.77 11.16 8.29
N TRP A 34 -12.19 10.17 7.51
CA TRP A 34 -13.32 10.28 6.61
C TRP A 34 -14.68 10.18 7.33
N GLY A 35 -14.66 9.82 8.61
CA GLY A 35 -15.86 9.74 9.46
C GLY A 35 -16.27 11.07 10.07
N LYS A 36 -15.42 12.11 10.05
CA LYS A 36 -15.72 13.41 10.66
C LYS A 36 -16.76 14.23 9.91
N ASP A 37 -16.72 14.19 8.58
CA ASP A 37 -17.71 14.87 7.76
C ASP A 37 -18.86 13.92 7.42
N GLU A 38 -20.05 14.21 7.94
CA GLU A 38 -21.23 13.35 7.78
C GLU A 38 -21.65 13.18 6.29
N ARG A 39 -21.41 14.17 5.43
CA ARG A 39 -21.66 14.02 3.98
C ARG A 39 -20.71 13.00 3.36
N THR A 40 -19.43 13.13 3.63
CA THR A 40 -18.41 12.21 3.12
C THR A 40 -18.66 10.82 3.66
N LYS A 41 -18.93 10.68 4.97
CA LYS A 41 -19.22 9.41 5.62
C LYS A 41 -20.43 8.71 4.97
N LYS A 42 -21.53 9.44 4.84
CA LYS A 42 -22.73 8.91 4.17
C LYS A 42 -22.42 8.47 2.74
N ARG A 43 -21.74 9.31 1.96
CA ARG A 43 -21.40 8.96 0.57
C ARG A 43 -20.51 7.72 0.47
N VAL A 44 -19.52 7.60 1.36
CA VAL A 44 -18.65 6.42 1.42
C VAL A 44 -19.45 5.17 1.77
N GLN A 45 -20.37 5.27 2.72
CA GLN A 45 -21.26 4.17 3.11
C GLN A 45 -22.24 3.79 1.98
N ASP A 46 -22.82 4.75 1.29
CA ASP A 46 -23.72 4.52 0.15
C ASP A 46 -22.99 3.82 -1.01
N ASP A 47 -21.72 4.16 -1.24
CA ASP A 47 -20.88 3.54 -2.27
C ASP A 47 -20.25 2.19 -1.84
N ASN A 48 -20.48 1.73 -0.60
CA ASN A 48 -20.09 0.41 -0.13
C ASN A 48 -21.19 -0.62 -0.42
N CYS A 49 -21.48 -0.80 -1.69
CA CYS A 49 -22.48 -1.73 -2.19
C CYS A 49 -21.95 -2.43 -3.45
N PRO A 50 -22.54 -3.54 -3.88
CA PRO A 50 -22.15 -4.21 -5.12
C PRO A 50 -22.12 -3.24 -6.32
N GLY A 51 -20.96 -3.17 -6.98
CA GLY A 51 -20.73 -2.22 -8.08
C GLY A 51 -20.40 -0.79 -7.65
N GLY A 52 -20.42 -0.49 -6.37
CA GLY A 52 -19.99 0.81 -5.82
C GLY A 52 -18.46 0.94 -5.75
N ARG A 53 -18.00 2.17 -5.53
CA ARG A 53 -16.54 2.45 -5.44
C ARG A 53 -15.84 1.68 -4.33
N PHE A 54 -16.54 1.39 -3.25
CA PHE A 54 -15.98 0.83 -2.02
C PHE A 54 -16.54 -0.56 -1.71
N GLU A 55 -16.95 -1.30 -2.73
CA GLU A 55 -17.57 -2.63 -2.60
C GLU A 55 -16.71 -3.66 -1.88
N ALA A 56 -15.37 -3.53 -1.93
CA ALA A 56 -14.47 -4.47 -1.27
C ALA A 56 -14.45 -4.31 0.24
N GLY A 57 -14.96 -3.20 0.79
CA GLY A 57 -15.05 -2.92 2.21
C GLY A 57 -14.54 -1.54 2.59
N LEU A 58 -14.75 -1.18 3.85
CA LEU A 58 -14.34 0.10 4.41
C LEU A 58 -13.23 -0.08 5.44
N PRO A 59 -12.14 0.70 5.36
CA PRO A 59 -11.15 0.77 6.44
C PRO A 59 -11.76 1.50 7.65
N SER A 60 -11.03 1.53 8.77
CA SER A 60 -11.44 2.33 9.92
C SER A 60 -11.60 3.81 9.57
N THR A 61 -12.51 4.50 10.24
CA THR A 61 -12.88 5.89 9.92
C THR A 61 -11.73 6.89 10.01
N ASN A 62 -10.72 6.58 10.81
CA ASN A 62 -9.56 7.45 11.04
C ASN A 62 -8.47 7.35 9.95
N ASP A 63 -8.62 6.47 8.96
CA ASP A 63 -7.67 6.35 7.86
C ASP A 63 -8.35 6.02 6.52
N GLY A 64 -8.45 7.02 5.67
CA GLY A 64 -9.07 6.93 4.34
C GLY A 64 -8.13 6.42 3.23
N SER A 65 -6.90 6.03 3.53
CA SER A 65 -5.89 5.69 2.52
C SER A 65 -6.39 4.67 1.49
N LEU A 66 -6.98 3.57 1.94
CA LEU A 66 -7.53 2.55 1.04
C LEU A 66 -8.83 2.96 0.33
N LEU A 67 -9.53 3.99 0.81
CA LEU A 67 -10.66 4.57 0.06
C LEU A 67 -10.18 5.34 -1.16
N PHE A 68 -9.09 6.11 -1.04
CA PHE A 68 -8.48 6.77 -2.21
C PHE A 68 -8.02 5.74 -3.23
N LEU A 69 -7.41 4.64 -2.80
CA LEU A 69 -7.00 3.56 -3.68
C LEU A 69 -8.19 2.93 -4.40
N GLN A 70 -9.27 2.56 -3.69
CA GLN A 70 -10.48 1.99 -4.30
C GLN A 70 -11.16 2.99 -5.26
N HIS A 71 -11.18 4.29 -4.90
CA HIS A 71 -11.67 5.32 -5.80
C HIS A 71 -10.89 5.33 -7.12
N MET A 72 -9.55 5.29 -7.08
CA MET A 72 -8.74 5.22 -8.31
C MET A 72 -9.00 3.94 -9.09
N ILE A 73 -9.13 2.78 -8.42
CA ILE A 73 -9.47 1.51 -9.06
C ILE A 73 -10.82 1.59 -9.79
N SER A 74 -11.81 2.29 -9.22
CA SER A 74 -13.11 2.50 -9.86
C SER A 74 -13.02 3.32 -11.16
N LYS A 75 -11.91 4.03 -11.38
CA LYS A 75 -11.64 4.85 -12.57
C LYS A 75 -10.70 4.17 -13.57
N MET A 76 -10.35 2.93 -13.37
CA MET A 76 -9.53 2.20 -14.33
C MET A 76 -10.28 1.94 -15.63
N ASP A 77 -9.62 2.18 -16.76
CA ASP A 77 -10.08 1.76 -18.07
C ASP A 77 -9.92 0.24 -18.22
N LYS A 78 -11.03 -0.46 -18.27
CA LYS A 78 -11.06 -1.93 -18.39
C LYS A 78 -10.74 -2.40 -19.80
N VAL A 79 -10.93 -1.54 -20.80
CA VAL A 79 -10.74 -1.88 -22.21
C VAL A 79 -9.29 -1.67 -22.64
N ASN A 80 -8.73 -0.50 -22.38
CA ASN A 80 -7.38 -0.16 -22.83
C ASN A 80 -6.30 -0.47 -21.78
N GLY A 81 -6.72 -0.65 -20.55
CA GLY A 81 -5.83 -0.85 -19.41
C GLY A 81 -5.47 0.45 -18.70
N SER A 82 -5.12 0.30 -17.43
CA SER A 82 -4.75 1.41 -16.56
C SER A 82 -3.61 1.05 -15.64
N ARG A 83 -2.79 2.04 -15.33
CA ARG A 83 -1.75 1.96 -14.30
C ARG A 83 -1.97 3.06 -13.26
N ILE A 84 -1.87 2.68 -12.00
CA ILE A 84 -1.98 3.57 -10.84
C ILE A 84 -0.63 3.59 -10.11
N GLY A 85 -0.19 4.79 -9.74
CA GLY A 85 0.84 5.01 -8.73
C GLY A 85 0.25 5.81 -7.57
N ILE A 86 0.26 5.25 -6.38
CA ILE A 86 -0.26 5.92 -5.20
C ILE A 86 0.70 5.79 -4.02
N VAL A 87 0.97 6.93 -3.35
CA VAL A 87 1.81 6.94 -2.16
C VAL A 87 0.94 6.80 -0.93
N LEU A 88 1.21 5.80 -0.11
CA LEU A 88 0.46 5.49 1.11
C LEU A 88 1.40 5.39 2.32
N ASN A 89 0.84 5.50 3.52
CA ASN A 89 1.53 5.16 4.76
C ASN A 89 1.59 3.63 4.96
N GLY A 90 2.11 3.16 6.10
CA GLY A 90 2.21 1.73 6.40
C GLY A 90 0.89 1.05 6.78
N SER A 91 -0.12 1.81 7.23
CA SER A 91 -1.39 1.25 7.72
C SER A 91 -2.08 0.29 6.73
N PRO A 92 -2.15 0.60 5.43
CA PRO A 92 -2.71 -0.30 4.42
C PRO A 92 -2.06 -1.68 4.34
N LEU A 93 -0.79 -1.80 4.71
CA LEU A 93 -0.06 -3.07 4.70
C LEU A 93 -0.38 -3.95 5.91
N PHE A 94 -0.50 -3.34 7.09
CA PHE A 94 -0.43 -4.07 8.36
C PHE A 94 -1.73 -4.07 9.15
N ASN A 95 -2.64 -3.10 8.94
CA ASN A 95 -3.86 -2.98 9.72
C ASN A 95 -4.95 -3.95 9.27
N GLY A 96 -5.81 -4.30 10.23
CA GLY A 96 -7.03 -5.08 10.03
C GLY A 96 -6.81 -6.59 10.04
N ASP A 97 -7.60 -7.24 10.91
CA ASP A 97 -7.66 -8.69 10.99
C ASP A 97 -8.35 -9.31 9.78
N ALA A 98 -8.26 -10.63 9.65
CA ALA A 98 -8.95 -11.39 8.60
C ALA A 98 -10.45 -11.07 8.60
N GLY A 99 -11.00 -10.76 7.42
CA GLY A 99 -12.40 -10.39 7.23
C GLY A 99 -12.74 -8.94 7.55
N SER A 100 -11.80 -8.15 8.06
CA SER A 100 -11.99 -6.70 8.19
C SER A 100 -12.01 -6.01 6.82
N GLY A 101 -12.52 -4.76 6.77
CA GLY A 101 -12.51 -3.98 5.54
C GLY A 101 -11.11 -3.81 4.95
N TRP A 102 -10.09 -3.60 5.79
CA TRP A 102 -8.69 -3.55 5.38
C TRP A 102 -8.24 -4.84 4.66
N SER A 103 -8.49 -5.98 5.31
CA SER A 103 -8.13 -7.29 4.78
C SER A 103 -8.89 -7.62 3.50
N ASN A 104 -10.19 -7.31 3.44
CA ASN A 104 -11.00 -7.54 2.26
C ASN A 104 -10.55 -6.71 1.05
N ILE A 105 -10.12 -5.45 1.28
CA ILE A 105 -9.58 -4.62 0.21
C ILE A 105 -8.27 -5.21 -0.31
N ARG A 106 -7.34 -5.63 0.56
CA ARG A 106 -6.10 -6.31 0.15
C ARG A 106 -6.41 -7.58 -0.64
N LYS A 107 -7.35 -8.40 -0.15
CA LYS A 107 -7.80 -9.60 -0.86
C LYS A 107 -8.31 -9.27 -2.25
N MET A 108 -9.15 -8.25 -2.40
CA MET A 108 -9.66 -7.80 -3.70
C MET A 108 -8.54 -7.42 -4.67
N LEU A 109 -7.48 -6.76 -4.19
CA LEU A 109 -6.33 -6.40 -5.03
C LEU A 109 -5.61 -7.63 -5.58
N LEU A 110 -5.47 -8.67 -4.77
CA LEU A 110 -4.87 -9.95 -5.16
C LEU A 110 -5.80 -10.74 -6.08
N ASP A 111 -7.04 -10.96 -5.69
CA ASP A 111 -8.04 -11.72 -6.46
C ASP A 111 -8.26 -11.15 -7.88
N ARG A 112 -8.19 -9.82 -8.01
CA ARG A 112 -8.32 -9.13 -9.30
C ARG A 112 -7.00 -8.94 -10.03
N ASN A 113 -5.92 -9.45 -9.47
CA ASN A 113 -4.57 -9.35 -10.05
C ASN A 113 -4.15 -7.90 -10.36
N LEU A 114 -4.48 -6.96 -9.47
CA LEU A 114 -4.23 -5.54 -9.67
C LEU A 114 -2.90 -5.08 -9.11
N LEU A 115 -2.47 -5.62 -7.96
CA LEU A 115 -1.27 -5.18 -7.27
C LEU A 115 -0.03 -5.71 -7.98
N ASP A 116 0.80 -4.81 -8.51
CA ASP A 116 2.03 -5.15 -9.24
C ASP A 116 3.27 -5.04 -8.35
N THR A 117 3.49 -3.87 -7.77
CA THR A 117 4.72 -3.59 -7.01
C THR A 117 4.43 -2.68 -5.84
N ILE A 118 5.15 -2.89 -4.74
CA ILE A 118 5.20 -1.97 -3.61
C ILE A 118 6.66 -1.58 -3.37
N VAL A 119 6.93 -0.28 -3.37
CA VAL A 119 8.26 0.28 -3.09
C VAL A 119 8.23 0.97 -1.73
N ALA A 120 9.00 0.48 -0.78
CA ALA A 120 9.24 1.18 0.48
C ALA A 120 10.18 2.37 0.22
N LEU A 121 9.75 3.57 0.59
CA LEU A 121 10.49 4.80 0.37
C LEU A 121 11.17 5.27 1.67
N PRO A 122 12.30 5.98 1.59
CA PRO A 122 12.98 6.52 2.74
C PRO A 122 12.10 7.46 3.58
N LYS A 123 12.42 7.58 4.86
CA LYS A 123 11.80 8.57 5.75
C LYS A 123 12.15 9.99 5.29
N ASN A 124 11.32 10.95 5.72
CA ASN A 124 11.55 12.38 5.48
C ASN A 124 11.62 12.79 3.99
N LEU A 125 10.95 12.06 3.10
CA LEU A 125 10.79 12.45 1.69
C LEU A 125 9.70 13.49 1.46
N PHE A 126 8.72 13.60 2.35
CA PHE A 126 7.56 14.45 2.18
C PHE A 126 7.50 15.59 3.19
N TYR A 127 6.95 16.73 2.77
CA TYR A 127 6.89 17.96 3.57
C TYR A 127 6.19 17.77 4.93
N GLY A 128 5.07 17.05 4.96
CA GLY A 128 4.18 16.94 6.10
C GLY A 128 4.45 15.76 7.04
N THR A 129 5.39 14.86 6.71
CA THR A 129 5.59 13.62 7.47
C THR A 129 7.05 13.17 7.51
N ASP A 130 7.40 12.47 8.59
CA ASP A 130 8.69 11.85 8.82
C ASP A 130 8.64 10.30 8.79
N ILE A 131 7.45 9.74 8.50
CA ILE A 131 7.27 8.29 8.43
C ILE A 131 7.77 7.69 7.12
N THR A 132 8.03 6.38 7.14
CA THR A 132 8.21 5.59 5.91
C THR A 132 6.90 5.58 5.13
N THR A 133 7.00 5.81 3.84
CA THR A 133 5.87 5.76 2.91
C THR A 133 6.11 4.69 1.86
N TYR A 134 5.05 4.26 1.23
CA TYR A 134 5.08 3.17 0.27
C TYR A 134 4.42 3.61 -1.03
N LEU A 135 5.15 3.48 -2.12
CA LEU A 135 4.59 3.67 -3.45
C LEU A 135 3.97 2.35 -3.90
N TRP A 136 2.67 2.33 -4.08
CA TRP A 136 1.94 1.18 -4.61
C TRP A 136 1.70 1.37 -6.10
N ILE A 137 2.07 0.37 -6.88
CA ILE A 137 1.86 0.34 -8.32
C ILE A 137 0.83 -0.74 -8.62
N LEU A 138 -0.27 -0.33 -9.26
CA LEU A 138 -1.33 -1.22 -9.68
C LEU A 138 -1.51 -1.15 -11.19
N GLU A 139 -1.88 -2.28 -11.78
CA GLU A 139 -2.15 -2.39 -13.21
C GLU A 139 -3.23 -3.45 -13.45
N ASN A 140 -4.23 -3.13 -14.26
CA ASN A 140 -5.32 -4.09 -14.57
C ASN A 140 -5.10 -4.89 -15.87
N LYS A 141 -4.05 -4.58 -16.63
CA LYS A 141 -3.60 -5.37 -17.80
C LYS A 141 -2.14 -5.74 -17.66
N ARG A 142 -1.85 -6.57 -16.68
CA ARG A 142 -0.49 -7.02 -16.39
C ARG A 142 -0.01 -8.04 -17.44
N PRO A 143 1.27 -7.98 -17.85
CA PRO A 143 1.91 -9.02 -18.63
C PRO A 143 1.79 -10.40 -17.95
N ALA A 144 1.78 -11.47 -18.73
CA ALA A 144 1.56 -12.83 -18.22
C ALA A 144 2.59 -13.23 -17.16
N GLU A 145 3.85 -12.84 -17.36
CA GLU A 145 4.98 -13.13 -16.46
C GLU A 145 4.89 -12.45 -15.10
N ARG A 146 4.07 -11.41 -14.98
CA ARG A 146 3.86 -10.67 -13.73
C ARG A 146 2.58 -11.07 -12.99
N ARG A 147 1.71 -11.86 -13.63
CA ARG A 147 0.44 -12.25 -13.02
C ARG A 147 0.68 -13.11 -11.79
N ASP A 148 -0.22 -12.96 -10.83
CA ASP A 148 -0.24 -13.71 -9.58
C ASP A 148 1.03 -13.53 -8.72
N LYS A 149 1.77 -12.44 -8.96
CA LYS A 149 2.99 -12.08 -8.24
C LYS A 149 2.99 -10.64 -7.82
N VAL A 150 3.68 -10.32 -6.74
CA VAL A 150 3.92 -8.95 -6.26
C VAL A 150 5.41 -8.77 -6.04
N LEU A 151 5.96 -7.70 -6.58
CA LEU A 151 7.33 -7.31 -6.31
C LEU A 151 7.37 -6.32 -5.15
N PHE A 152 8.16 -6.62 -4.12
CA PHE A 152 8.49 -5.68 -3.05
C PHE A 152 9.89 -5.14 -3.29
N ILE A 153 10.04 -3.81 -3.23
CA ILE A 153 11.33 -3.13 -3.35
C ILE A 153 11.55 -2.33 -2.07
N ASP A 154 12.65 -2.58 -1.38
CA ASP A 154 13.09 -1.79 -0.26
C ASP A 154 14.09 -0.73 -0.71
N ALA A 155 13.57 0.47 -0.99
CA ALA A 155 14.35 1.64 -1.31
C ALA A 155 14.50 2.59 -0.10
N ALA A 156 14.31 2.11 1.12
CA ALA A 156 14.42 2.92 2.33
C ALA A 156 15.88 3.21 2.76
N HIS A 157 16.85 2.72 2.00
CA HIS A 157 18.28 2.90 2.29
C HIS A 157 18.82 4.24 1.78
N ALA A 158 19.94 4.68 2.39
CA ALA A 158 20.54 5.98 2.12
C ALA A 158 21.02 6.13 0.66
N GLU A 159 21.47 5.04 0.04
CA GLU A 159 21.94 5.01 -1.35
C GLU A 159 20.91 5.49 -2.37
N TYR A 160 19.62 5.36 -2.04
CA TYR A 160 18.53 5.82 -2.92
C TYR A 160 18.22 7.31 -2.76
N THR A 161 18.93 8.02 -1.86
CA THR A 161 18.59 9.40 -1.50
C THR A 161 19.76 10.35 -1.60
N ARG A 162 19.44 11.62 -1.74
CA ARG A 162 20.37 12.73 -1.48
C ARG A 162 19.79 13.69 -0.47
N LEU A 163 20.65 14.29 0.35
CA LEU A 163 20.27 15.29 1.32
C LEU A 163 19.91 16.60 0.63
N LEU A 164 18.85 17.24 1.05
CA LEU A 164 18.50 18.58 0.58
C LEU A 164 19.45 19.63 1.19
N GLN A 165 19.82 20.64 0.39
CA GLN A 165 20.60 21.79 0.89
C GLN A 165 19.85 22.58 1.96
N LYS A 166 18.52 22.62 1.90
CA LYS A 166 17.64 23.26 2.86
C LYS A 166 16.42 22.41 3.13
N ASN A 167 16.12 22.19 4.41
CA ASN A 167 14.95 21.43 4.83
C ASN A 167 13.65 22.17 4.44
N LEU A 168 12.69 21.40 3.97
CA LEU A 168 11.35 21.87 3.63
C LEU A 168 10.33 21.19 4.57
N GLY A 169 9.99 21.85 5.68
CA GLY A 169 9.19 21.22 6.73
C GLY A 169 9.90 20.00 7.30
N LYS A 170 9.25 18.82 7.23
CA LYS A 170 9.84 17.54 7.61
C LYS A 170 10.67 16.88 6.52
N LYS A 171 10.58 17.37 5.28
CA LYS A 171 11.35 16.83 4.16
C LYS A 171 12.83 17.21 4.31
N ARG A 172 13.69 16.19 4.33
CA ARG A 172 15.15 16.32 4.44
C ARG A 172 15.89 15.70 3.26
N PHE A 173 15.25 14.75 2.61
CA PHE A 173 15.83 13.96 1.53
C PHE A 173 14.94 14.04 0.29
N GLU A 174 15.53 13.75 -0.83
CA GLU A 174 14.84 13.41 -2.08
C GLU A 174 15.46 12.14 -2.65
N VAL A 175 14.73 11.44 -3.48
CA VAL A 175 15.28 10.30 -4.21
C VAL A 175 16.29 10.83 -5.21
N SER A 176 17.52 10.29 -5.21
CA SER A 176 18.55 10.66 -6.15
C SER A 176 18.19 10.17 -7.57
N GLU A 177 18.81 10.75 -8.60
CA GLU A 177 18.58 10.30 -9.98
C GLU A 177 19.05 8.86 -10.14
N GLU A 178 20.22 8.54 -9.60
CA GLU A 178 20.81 7.20 -9.62
C GLU A 178 19.92 6.20 -8.85
N GLY A 179 19.42 6.62 -7.68
CA GLY A 179 18.50 5.80 -6.87
C GLY A 179 17.17 5.55 -7.58
N ALA A 180 16.63 6.56 -8.25
CA ALA A 180 15.40 6.41 -9.04
C ALA A 180 15.61 5.47 -10.24
N GLU A 181 16.77 5.56 -10.90
CA GLU A 181 17.11 4.68 -12.02
C GLU A 181 17.29 3.23 -11.56
N ASP A 182 17.97 3.00 -10.44
CA ASP A 182 18.13 1.64 -9.88
C ASP A 182 16.77 1.03 -9.48
N ILE A 183 15.93 1.79 -8.79
CA ILE A 183 14.56 1.35 -8.47
C ILE A 183 13.80 0.99 -9.75
N LEU A 184 13.90 1.81 -10.78
CA LEU A 184 13.23 1.58 -12.06
C LEU A 184 13.78 0.33 -12.77
N ASN A 185 15.07 0.07 -12.69
CA ASN A 185 15.70 -1.13 -13.27
C ASN A 185 15.24 -2.39 -12.52
N ILE A 186 15.22 -2.38 -11.18
CA ILE A 186 14.68 -3.46 -10.36
C ILE A 186 13.21 -3.72 -10.72
N TYR A 187 12.41 -2.66 -10.84
CA TYR A 187 11.01 -2.75 -11.24
C TYR A 187 10.83 -3.38 -12.63
N ARG A 188 11.69 -3.03 -13.59
CA ARG A 188 11.65 -3.59 -14.96
C ARG A 188 12.05 -5.06 -15.00
N GLU A 189 13.08 -5.44 -14.26
CA GLU A 189 13.56 -6.82 -14.18
C GLU A 189 12.57 -7.75 -13.49
N PHE A 190 11.77 -7.23 -12.57
CA PHE A 190 10.71 -7.93 -11.86
C PHE A 190 11.14 -9.27 -11.27
N LYS A 191 12.23 -9.26 -10.50
CA LYS A 191 12.83 -10.44 -9.87
C LYS A 191 13.47 -10.09 -8.52
N ASN A 192 13.83 -11.11 -7.74
CA ASN A 192 14.63 -10.92 -6.54
C ASN A 192 15.95 -10.21 -6.88
N CYS A 193 16.34 -9.28 -6.04
CA CYS A 193 17.55 -8.51 -6.23
C CYS A 193 18.23 -8.22 -4.91
N THR A 194 19.55 -8.36 -4.90
CA THR A 194 20.41 -7.99 -3.76
C THR A 194 21.29 -6.80 -4.14
N ARG A 195 21.70 -6.01 -3.15
CA ARG A 195 22.63 -4.90 -3.28
C ARG A 195 23.58 -4.87 -2.10
N ASP A 196 24.77 -4.35 -2.33
CA ASP A 196 25.73 -4.05 -1.30
C ASP A 196 25.44 -2.65 -0.75
N ILE A 197 24.91 -2.57 0.46
CA ILE A 197 24.56 -1.34 1.12
C ILE A 197 25.70 -0.94 2.06
N ARG A 198 26.29 0.25 1.85
CA ARG A 198 27.34 0.79 2.69
C ARG A 198 26.77 1.74 3.74
N TYR A 199 27.00 1.43 4.99
CA TYR A 199 26.62 2.30 6.10
C TYR A 199 27.67 3.39 6.32
N GLU A 200 27.33 4.65 6.06
CA GLU A 200 28.26 5.79 6.16
C GLU A 200 28.92 5.95 7.54
N LYS A 201 28.20 5.60 8.62
CA LYS A 201 28.69 5.76 9.99
C LYS A 201 29.72 4.73 10.40
N THR A 202 29.62 3.52 9.93
CA THR A 202 30.49 2.40 10.31
C THR A 202 31.45 2.02 9.20
N GLY A 203 31.17 2.41 7.96
CA GLY A 203 31.90 1.97 6.77
C GLY A 203 31.63 0.52 6.39
N GLU A 204 30.77 -0.18 7.14
CA GLU A 204 30.41 -1.57 6.88
C GLU A 204 29.59 -1.69 5.60
N VAL A 205 29.79 -2.79 4.89
CA VAL A 205 29.01 -3.15 3.71
C VAL A 205 28.20 -4.39 4.06
N GLU A 206 26.90 -4.30 3.90
CA GLU A 206 25.99 -5.41 4.11
C GLU A 206 25.33 -5.79 2.79
N HIS A 207 25.29 -7.09 2.50
CA HIS A 207 24.61 -7.62 1.31
C HIS A 207 23.15 -7.86 1.64
N ILE A 208 22.28 -6.97 1.14
CA ILE A 208 20.85 -6.94 1.48
C ILE A 208 19.99 -7.32 0.27
N GLU A 209 18.97 -8.13 0.51
CA GLU A 209 17.90 -8.38 -0.46
C GLU A 209 17.00 -7.13 -0.53
N VAL A 210 17.26 -6.27 -1.53
CA VAL A 210 16.49 -5.02 -1.73
C VAL A 210 15.23 -5.22 -2.56
N ALA A 211 15.07 -6.37 -3.21
CA ALA A 211 13.82 -6.69 -3.89
C ALA A 211 13.46 -8.16 -3.74
N LYS A 212 12.20 -8.40 -3.42
CA LYS A 212 11.63 -9.74 -3.22
C LYS A 212 10.36 -9.91 -4.04
N LEU A 213 10.37 -10.92 -4.90
CA LEU A 213 9.21 -11.35 -5.65
C LEU A 213 8.47 -12.43 -4.87
N LEU A 214 7.19 -12.21 -4.61
CA LEU A 214 6.32 -13.12 -3.88
C LEU A 214 5.13 -13.53 -4.75
N ASP A 215 4.70 -14.76 -4.62
CA ASP A 215 3.46 -15.23 -5.22
C ASP A 215 2.25 -14.75 -4.41
N TYR A 216 1.09 -14.59 -5.03
CA TYR A 216 -0.13 -14.18 -4.32
C TYR A 216 -0.52 -15.16 -3.21
N GLU A 217 -0.19 -16.43 -3.37
CA GLU A 217 -0.46 -17.46 -2.38
C GLU A 217 0.29 -17.22 -1.05
N ASP A 218 1.45 -16.57 -1.09
CA ASP A 218 2.24 -16.20 0.10
C ASP A 218 1.50 -15.22 1.02
N PHE A 219 0.49 -14.52 0.52
CA PHE A 219 -0.33 -13.57 1.29
C PHE A 219 -1.62 -14.19 1.82
N LEU A 220 -1.93 -15.41 1.44
CA LEU A 220 -3.14 -16.08 1.88
C LEU A 220 -2.91 -16.71 3.26
N TYR A 221 -3.82 -16.42 4.17
CA TYR A 221 -3.80 -17.03 5.49
C TYR A 221 -5.22 -17.31 5.99
N THR A 222 -5.33 -18.33 6.82
CA THR A 222 -6.58 -18.67 7.49
C THR A 222 -6.42 -18.45 8.98
N THR A 223 -7.30 -17.66 9.56
CA THR A 223 -7.34 -17.52 11.02
C THR A 223 -7.96 -18.76 11.64
N VAL A 224 -7.19 -19.47 12.46
CA VAL A 224 -7.64 -20.64 13.20
C VAL A 224 -7.73 -20.31 14.66
N ALA A 225 -8.92 -20.47 15.24
CA ALA A 225 -9.10 -20.36 16.69
C ALA A 225 -8.69 -21.67 17.35
N VAL A 226 -7.55 -21.68 18.00
CA VAL A 226 -7.10 -22.82 18.81
C VAL A 226 -7.68 -22.64 20.22
N ARG A 227 -8.70 -23.44 20.55
CA ARG A 227 -9.21 -23.52 21.90
C ARG A 227 -8.40 -24.57 22.67
N ARG A 228 -7.60 -24.12 23.62
CA ARG A 228 -7.01 -25.03 24.59
C ARG A 228 -8.07 -25.35 25.62
N PRO A 229 -8.25 -26.64 25.99
CA PRO A 229 -9.10 -26.95 27.14
C PRO A 229 -8.57 -26.22 28.36
N LEU A 230 -9.45 -25.66 29.15
CA LEU A 230 -9.07 -25.06 30.41
C LEU A 230 -8.34 -26.14 31.21
N ARG A 231 -7.08 -25.90 31.53
CA ARG A 231 -6.36 -26.77 32.42
C ARG A 231 -7.03 -26.70 33.78
N LEU A 232 -7.77 -27.70 34.07
CA LEU A 232 -8.20 -27.87 35.42
C LEU A 232 -6.97 -28.09 36.27
N TRP A 233 -6.78 -27.25 37.21
CA TRP A 233 -5.74 -27.42 38.20
C TRP A 233 -6.26 -28.30 39.31
N TYR A 234 -5.58 -29.40 39.57
CA TYR A 234 -5.95 -30.33 40.62
C TYR A 234 -4.99 -30.14 41.77
N GLU A 235 -5.50 -29.79 42.92
CA GLU A 235 -4.68 -29.58 44.09
C GLU A 235 -3.87 -30.81 44.49
N ASN A 236 -4.48 -31.93 44.32
CA ASN A 236 -3.84 -33.21 44.68
C ASN A 236 -3.09 -33.90 43.57
N ILE A 237 -2.59 -33.09 42.85
CA ILE A 237 -1.94 -33.52 41.66
C ILE A 237 -0.59 -34.09 41.84
N LYS A 238 0.00 -33.94 42.96
CA LYS A 238 1.28 -34.59 43.16
C LYS A 238 1.29 -36.04 42.72
N ASP A 239 0.14 -36.56 42.66
CA ASP A 239 0.00 -37.89 42.21
C ASP A 239 -0.82 -37.99 40.99
N LYS A 240 -1.24 -36.94 40.60
CA LYS A 240 -2.27 -36.86 39.64
C LYS A 240 -1.96 -35.84 38.71
N TYR A 241 -1.29 -35.61 38.29
CA TYR A 241 -1.34 -34.74 37.39
C TYR A 241 -1.94 -34.97 36.53
N VAL A 242 -2.14 -34.51 36.04
CA VAL A 242 -2.87 -34.39 35.15
C VAL A 242 -2.61 -34.14 33.64
#